data_57de6008f46871d8c253d9ff97baef50
#
_entry.id   57de6008f46871d8c253d9ff97baef50
#
_cell.length_a   1.000
_cell.length_b   1.000
_cell.length_c   1.000
_cell.angle_alpha   90.00
_cell.angle_beta   90.00
_cell.angle_gamma   90.00
#
_symmetry.space_group_name_H-M   'P 1'
#
loop_
_entity.id
_entity.type
_entity.pdbx_description
1 polymer ?
#
loop_
_entity_poly.entity_id
_entity_poly.type
_entity_poly.pdbx_seq_one_letter_code
_entity_poly.pdbx_strand_id
1 'polypeptide(L)'
;PGDKVNIDMIAKGLAMFKQEKKVDPDNIQVLFEITLNNLSAEGDIDEQDFLDRADVLCSIGQTVLISNYKKYYKLVEFFSRHTKKRMGVIMGAATMVEIFNEKYYRNLNGGILEAFGILFSRDLRILLYPWKDEESEALWTSVTTPIHPRLKPLYDYLVFNKRILDIQDYDPEVLSIFSRTALESIKRGDDAWVNMVPDFVDRVIKENCLFGFCGTDKHDASSSGEDPATAAARAIEQQ
;
A
#
# COMPACT_ATOMS: atom_id res chain seq x y z
N PRO A 1 7.45 0.71 -1.43
CA PRO A 1 6.35 0.99 -2.37
C PRO A 1 6.91 1.10 -3.79
N GLY A 2 6.10 0.72 -4.79
CA GLY A 2 6.51 0.77 -6.19
C GLY A 2 7.21 -0.49 -6.71
N ASP A 3 7.37 -1.53 -5.91
CA ASP A 3 7.82 -2.84 -6.42
C ASP A 3 6.75 -3.51 -7.30
N LYS A 4 7.14 -4.55 -8.02
CA LYS A 4 6.26 -5.25 -8.97
C LYS A 4 5.01 -5.81 -8.29
N VAL A 5 5.11 -6.29 -7.04
CA VAL A 5 3.95 -6.76 -6.27
C VAL A 5 2.94 -5.63 -6.03
N ASN A 6 3.42 -4.46 -5.61
CA ASN A 6 2.52 -3.33 -5.37
C ASN A 6 1.84 -2.85 -6.66
N ILE A 7 2.57 -2.83 -7.78
CA ILE A 7 2.02 -2.43 -9.08
C ILE A 7 0.95 -3.45 -9.55
N ASP A 8 1.24 -4.75 -9.46
CA ASP A 8 0.26 -5.78 -9.84
C ASP A 8 -0.97 -5.74 -8.92
N MET A 9 -0.77 -5.63 -7.61
CA MET A 9 -1.84 -5.53 -6.62
C MET A 9 -2.81 -4.39 -6.94
N ILE A 10 -2.30 -3.22 -7.31
CA ILE A 10 -3.11 -2.05 -7.63
C ILE A 10 -3.81 -2.25 -8.97
N ALA A 11 -3.10 -2.69 -9.99
CA ALA A 11 -3.66 -2.89 -11.33
C ALA A 11 -4.82 -3.90 -11.29
N LYS A 12 -4.61 -5.04 -10.65
CA LYS A 12 -5.63 -6.09 -10.53
C LYS A 12 -6.78 -5.71 -9.60
N GLY A 13 -6.45 -5.09 -8.47
CA GLY A 13 -7.47 -4.59 -7.53
C GLY A 13 -8.35 -3.51 -8.14
N LEU A 14 -7.77 -2.56 -8.88
CA LEU A 14 -8.53 -1.53 -9.58
C LEU A 14 -9.40 -2.13 -10.70
N ALA A 15 -8.88 -3.07 -11.48
CA ALA A 15 -9.63 -3.76 -12.51
C ALA A 15 -10.87 -4.48 -11.93
N MET A 16 -10.69 -5.15 -10.79
CA MET A 16 -11.78 -5.80 -10.07
C MET A 16 -12.77 -4.81 -9.49
N PHE A 17 -12.31 -3.70 -8.90
CA PHE A 17 -13.16 -2.67 -8.32
C PHE A 17 -14.03 -1.97 -9.37
N LYS A 18 -13.50 -1.76 -10.58
CA LYS A 18 -14.26 -1.21 -11.73
C LYS A 18 -15.48 -2.05 -12.12
N GLN A 19 -15.44 -3.36 -11.85
CA GLN A 19 -16.54 -4.29 -12.17
C GLN A 19 -17.62 -4.33 -11.08
N GLU A 20 -17.37 -3.69 -9.93
CA GLU A 20 -18.32 -3.69 -8.81
C GLU A 20 -19.59 -2.89 -9.16
N LYS A 21 -20.75 -3.48 -8.84
CA LYS A 21 -22.03 -2.77 -8.97
C LYS A 21 -21.99 -1.46 -8.18
N LYS A 22 -22.53 -0.39 -8.70
CA LYS A 22 -22.55 0.97 -8.12
C LYS A 22 -21.19 1.68 -8.13
N VAL A 23 -20.21 1.18 -8.86
CA VAL A 23 -18.98 1.89 -9.16
C VAL A 23 -19.09 2.45 -10.58
N ASP A 24 -18.82 3.72 -10.72
CA ASP A 24 -18.62 4.37 -12.00
C ASP A 24 -17.15 4.21 -12.41
N PRO A 25 -16.83 3.39 -13.42
CA PRO A 25 -15.47 3.05 -13.76
C PRO A 25 -14.62 4.25 -14.23
N ASP A 26 -15.30 5.29 -14.74
CA ASP A 26 -14.65 6.50 -15.25
C ASP A 26 -14.45 7.57 -14.16
N ASN A 27 -14.98 7.31 -12.95
CA ASN A 27 -14.94 8.27 -11.85
C ASN A 27 -14.45 7.61 -10.55
N ILE A 28 -13.27 7.00 -10.61
CA ILE A 28 -12.58 6.38 -9.49
C ILE A 28 -11.36 7.22 -9.12
N GLN A 29 -11.25 7.59 -7.85
CA GLN A 29 -10.03 8.16 -7.30
C GLN A 29 -9.26 7.06 -6.58
N VAL A 30 -8.06 6.77 -7.06
CA VAL A 30 -7.10 5.88 -6.36
C VAL A 30 -6.23 6.74 -5.46
N LEU A 31 -6.08 6.31 -4.21
CA LEU A 31 -5.24 6.98 -3.22
C LEU A 31 -4.27 5.97 -2.60
N PHE A 32 -3.00 6.33 -2.60
CA PHE A 32 -1.96 5.61 -1.86
C PHE A 32 -1.82 6.27 -0.49
N GLU A 33 -2.28 5.60 0.53
CA GLU A 33 -2.14 6.12 1.88
C GLU A 33 -0.77 5.73 2.46
N ILE A 34 -0.04 6.73 2.91
CA ILE A 34 1.19 6.58 3.70
C ILE A 34 0.93 7.19 5.06
N THR A 35 1.02 6.38 6.11
CA THR A 35 0.84 6.89 7.48
C THR A 35 2.18 7.22 8.13
N LEU A 36 2.25 8.39 8.73
CA LEU A 36 3.43 8.85 9.49
C LEU A 36 3.78 7.91 10.66
N ASN A 37 2.80 7.17 11.18
CA ASN A 37 3.02 6.26 12.31
C ASN A 37 3.73 4.95 11.96
N ASN A 38 3.74 4.52 10.71
CA ASN A 38 4.50 3.35 10.30
C ASN A 38 6.02 3.60 10.35
N LEU A 39 6.40 4.86 10.32
CA LEU A 39 7.79 5.30 10.43
C LEU A 39 8.29 5.30 11.89
N SER A 40 7.38 5.49 12.85
CA SER A 40 7.73 5.52 14.28
C SER A 40 7.86 4.13 14.92
N ALA A 41 7.41 3.08 14.24
CA ALA A 41 7.39 1.72 14.81
C ALA A 41 8.77 1.05 14.84
N GLU A 42 9.73 1.56 14.07
CA GLU A 42 11.09 0.99 13.91
C GLU A 42 12.20 1.88 14.51
N GLY A 43 11.86 2.97 15.22
CA GLY A 43 12.83 3.90 15.80
C GLY A 43 12.53 5.37 15.49
N ASP A 44 13.55 6.23 15.40
CA ASP A 44 13.41 7.60 14.97
C ASP A 44 12.80 7.67 13.56
N ILE A 45 11.90 8.64 13.36
CA ILE A 45 11.25 8.85 12.06
C ILE A 45 12.33 9.15 11.04
N ASP A 46 12.53 8.24 10.10
CA ASP A 46 13.34 8.50 8.90
C ASP A 46 12.49 9.32 7.93
N GLU A 47 12.57 10.65 8.07
CA GLU A 47 11.83 11.58 7.24
C GLU A 47 12.20 11.43 5.77
N GLN A 48 13.45 11.08 5.48
CA GLN A 48 13.91 10.88 4.11
C GLN A 48 13.29 9.63 3.48
N ASP A 49 13.26 8.49 4.19
CA ASP A 49 12.60 7.28 3.69
C ASP A 49 11.10 7.53 3.38
N PHE A 50 10.46 8.36 4.19
CA PHE A 50 9.07 8.78 3.96
C PHE A 50 8.93 9.60 2.67
N LEU A 51 9.77 10.61 2.48
CA LEU A 51 9.76 11.45 1.28
C LEU A 51 10.07 10.61 0.04
N ASP A 52 11.08 9.76 0.11
CA ASP A 52 11.48 8.88 -1.00
C ASP A 52 10.33 7.95 -1.43
N ARG A 53 9.55 7.43 -0.48
CA ARG A 53 8.34 6.62 -0.78
C ARG A 53 7.27 7.44 -1.48
N ALA A 54 7.03 8.67 -1.02
CA ALA A 54 6.07 9.55 -1.65
C ALA A 54 6.51 9.93 -3.08
N ASP A 55 7.79 10.24 -3.24
CA ASP A 55 8.37 10.61 -4.54
C ASP A 55 8.28 9.48 -5.55
N VAL A 56 8.60 8.24 -5.17
CA VAL A 56 8.42 7.08 -6.05
C VAL A 56 6.97 6.94 -6.47
N LEU A 57 6.00 7.03 -5.55
CA LEU A 57 4.59 6.89 -5.89
C LEU A 57 4.08 8.03 -6.76
N CYS A 58 4.49 9.26 -6.50
CA CYS A 58 4.15 10.42 -7.33
C CYS A 58 4.75 10.30 -8.74
N SER A 59 5.99 9.82 -8.85
CA SER A 59 6.67 9.65 -10.14
C SER A 59 6.00 8.65 -11.07
N ILE A 60 5.27 7.68 -10.50
CA ILE A 60 4.45 6.72 -11.25
C ILE A 60 3.01 7.20 -11.47
N GLY A 61 2.76 8.49 -11.27
CA GLY A 61 1.46 9.12 -11.52
C GLY A 61 0.39 8.81 -10.48
N GLN A 62 0.76 8.36 -9.29
CA GLN A 62 -0.20 8.04 -8.25
C GLN A 62 -0.48 9.23 -7.33
N THR A 63 -1.72 9.31 -6.84
CA THR A 63 -2.08 10.30 -5.81
C THR A 63 -1.73 9.75 -4.44
N VAL A 64 -0.84 10.43 -3.73
CA VAL A 64 -0.41 10.05 -2.39
C VAL A 64 -1.22 10.81 -1.34
N LEU A 65 -1.79 10.09 -0.40
CA LEU A 65 -2.44 10.62 0.80
C LEU A 65 -1.53 10.41 2.00
N ILE A 66 -1.04 11.49 2.56
CA ILE A 66 -0.30 11.46 3.82
C ILE A 66 -1.30 11.57 4.96
N SER A 67 -1.29 10.61 5.87
CA SER A 67 -2.21 10.59 7.01
C SER A 67 -1.52 10.29 8.33
N ASN A 68 -2.26 10.52 9.42
CA ASN A 68 -1.84 10.10 10.77
C ASN A 68 -2.85 9.08 11.36
N TYR A 69 -3.60 8.39 10.51
CA TYR A 69 -4.54 7.38 10.96
C TYR A 69 -3.85 6.04 11.17
N LYS A 70 -3.72 5.63 12.44
CA LYS A 70 -3.10 4.33 12.82
C LYS A 70 -3.97 3.12 12.51
N LYS A 71 -5.24 3.32 12.17
CA LYS A 71 -6.24 2.24 12.03
C LYS A 71 -7.13 2.49 10.82
N TYR A 72 -7.32 1.46 10.02
CA TYR A 72 -8.14 1.53 8.80
C TYR A 72 -9.57 2.02 9.06
N TYR A 73 -10.20 1.61 10.16
CA TYR A 73 -11.56 2.06 10.45
C TYR A 73 -11.66 3.58 10.66
N LYS A 74 -10.61 4.22 11.22
CA LYS A 74 -10.57 5.69 11.38
C LYS A 74 -10.39 6.40 10.05
N LEU A 75 -9.55 5.86 9.17
CA LEU A 75 -9.37 6.38 7.82
C LEU A 75 -10.67 6.29 7.03
N VAL A 76 -11.34 5.14 7.07
CA VAL A 76 -12.63 4.94 6.42
C VAL A 76 -13.72 5.81 7.02
N GLU A 77 -13.76 5.99 8.34
CA GLU A 77 -14.66 6.93 9.00
C GLU A 77 -14.47 8.36 8.49
N PHE A 78 -13.22 8.80 8.36
CA PHE A 78 -12.90 10.12 7.80
C PHE A 78 -13.47 10.25 6.38
N PHE A 79 -13.16 9.33 5.47
CA PHE A 79 -13.69 9.39 4.10
C PHE A 79 -15.21 9.30 4.05
N SER A 80 -15.83 8.53 4.94
CA SER A 80 -17.29 8.40 5.02
C SER A 80 -18.02 9.72 5.33
N ARG A 81 -17.34 10.71 5.87
CA ARG A 81 -17.88 12.06 6.10
C ARG A 81 -17.82 12.92 4.84
N HIS A 82 -16.90 12.60 3.91
CA HIS A 82 -16.66 13.41 2.72
C HIS A 82 -17.24 12.80 1.43
N THR A 83 -17.50 11.51 1.38
CA THR A 83 -18.09 10.85 0.22
C THR A 83 -19.15 9.84 0.60
N LYS A 84 -20.16 9.72 -0.30
CA LYS A 84 -21.16 8.65 -0.26
C LYS A 84 -20.90 7.56 -1.31
N LYS A 85 -19.84 7.71 -2.09
CA LYS A 85 -19.45 6.71 -3.10
C LYS A 85 -18.96 5.42 -2.42
N ARG A 86 -19.03 4.33 -3.17
CA ARG A 86 -18.45 3.05 -2.71
C ARG A 86 -16.94 3.20 -2.50
N MET A 87 -16.44 2.59 -1.45
CA MET A 87 -15.02 2.54 -1.15
C MET A 87 -14.51 1.10 -1.28
N GLY A 88 -13.34 0.95 -1.87
CA GLY A 88 -12.54 -0.27 -1.86
C GLY A 88 -11.23 -0.02 -1.12
N VAL A 89 -10.81 -0.97 -0.30
CA VAL A 89 -9.48 -0.97 0.31
C VAL A 89 -8.73 -2.18 -0.24
N ILE A 90 -7.61 -1.92 -0.90
CA ILE A 90 -6.73 -2.98 -1.40
C ILE A 90 -5.67 -3.24 -0.34
N MET A 91 -5.45 -4.50 0.03
CA MET A 91 -4.42 -4.88 1.00
C MET A 91 -3.96 -6.32 0.81
N GLY A 92 -2.73 -6.62 1.24
CA GLY A 92 -2.21 -7.98 1.26
C GLY A 92 -2.80 -8.83 2.40
N ALA A 93 -2.80 -10.15 2.23
CA ALA A 93 -3.33 -11.08 3.23
C ALA A 93 -2.58 -11.03 4.57
N ALA A 94 -1.29 -10.71 4.58
CA ALA A 94 -0.54 -10.48 5.82
C ALA A 94 -1.08 -9.29 6.61
N THR A 95 -1.45 -8.19 5.95
CA THR A 95 -2.09 -7.03 6.59
C THR A 95 -3.46 -7.40 7.17
N MET A 96 -4.19 -8.31 6.54
CA MET A 96 -5.46 -8.79 7.04
C MET A 96 -5.32 -9.48 8.40
N VAL A 97 -4.29 -10.30 8.61
CA VAL A 97 -3.99 -10.92 9.92
C VAL A 97 -3.80 -9.85 11.00
N GLU A 98 -3.07 -8.78 10.68
CA GLU A 98 -2.87 -7.67 11.62
C GLU A 98 -4.17 -6.92 11.93
N ILE A 99 -5.05 -6.72 10.95
CA ILE A 99 -6.36 -6.07 11.19
C ILE A 99 -7.23 -6.92 12.11
N PHE A 100 -7.13 -8.26 12.05
CA PHE A 100 -7.85 -9.18 12.92
C PHE A 100 -7.17 -9.39 14.29
N ASN A 101 -6.30 -8.49 14.71
CA ASN A 101 -5.66 -8.56 16.02
C ASN A 101 -6.38 -7.63 17.02
N GLU A 102 -7.07 -8.24 18.00
CA GLU A 102 -7.87 -7.54 19.02
C GLU A 102 -7.07 -6.52 19.84
N LYS A 103 -5.74 -6.68 19.93
CA LYS A 103 -4.87 -5.74 20.68
C LYS A 103 -5.03 -4.29 20.22
N TYR A 104 -5.35 -4.08 18.95
CA TYR A 104 -5.48 -2.76 18.36
C TYR A 104 -6.80 -2.04 18.66
N TYR A 105 -7.76 -2.72 19.29
CA TYR A 105 -9.12 -2.22 19.52
C TYR A 105 -9.51 -2.18 20.99
N ARG A 106 -8.56 -2.44 21.91
CA ARG A 106 -8.81 -2.49 23.35
C ARG A 106 -9.32 -1.17 23.95
N ASN A 107 -9.09 -0.06 23.27
CA ASN A 107 -9.56 1.26 23.67
C ASN A 107 -11.00 1.57 23.21
N LEU A 108 -11.64 0.67 22.49
CA LEU A 108 -13.03 0.79 22.08
C LEU A 108 -13.93 -0.03 23.02
N ASN A 109 -15.08 0.53 23.37
CA ASN A 109 -16.04 -0.17 24.24
C ASN A 109 -16.56 -1.48 23.62
N GLY A 110 -16.80 -1.47 22.32
CA GLY A 110 -17.22 -2.64 21.54
C GLY A 110 -16.05 -3.43 20.94
N GLY A 111 -14.79 -3.06 21.23
CA GLY A 111 -13.61 -3.72 20.75
C GLY A 111 -13.55 -3.81 19.20
N ILE A 112 -13.15 -4.99 18.70
CA ILE A 112 -13.04 -5.24 17.26
C ILE A 112 -14.40 -5.13 16.54
N LEU A 113 -15.50 -5.46 17.19
CA LEU A 113 -16.85 -5.39 16.59
C LEU A 113 -17.26 -3.93 16.31
N GLU A 114 -16.94 -3.00 17.22
CA GLU A 114 -17.17 -1.58 17.00
C GLU A 114 -16.32 -1.07 15.84
N ALA A 115 -15.03 -1.39 15.84
CA ALA A 115 -14.11 -1.01 14.75
C ALA A 115 -14.59 -1.52 13.39
N PHE A 116 -15.03 -2.78 13.32
CA PHE A 116 -15.46 -3.40 12.07
C PHE A 116 -16.85 -2.91 11.63
N GLY A 117 -17.72 -2.55 12.57
CA GLY A 117 -18.96 -1.86 12.25
C GLY A 117 -18.71 -0.53 11.54
N ILE A 118 -17.69 0.21 11.95
CA ILE A 118 -17.27 1.46 11.30
C ILE A 118 -16.57 1.16 9.96
N LEU A 119 -15.60 0.24 9.95
CA LEU A 119 -14.81 -0.13 8.76
C LEU A 119 -15.70 -0.59 7.60
N PHE A 120 -16.66 -1.47 7.87
CA PHE A 120 -17.55 -2.01 6.85
C PHE A 120 -18.85 -1.21 6.69
N SER A 121 -18.90 0.00 7.25
CA SER A 121 -19.98 0.94 6.96
C SER A 121 -20.00 1.28 5.46
N ARG A 122 -21.16 1.72 4.96
CA ARG A 122 -21.33 2.21 3.57
C ARG A 122 -20.90 1.25 2.46
N ASP A 123 -21.06 -0.06 2.70
CA ASP A 123 -20.80 -1.09 1.68
C ASP A 123 -19.34 -1.13 1.21
N LEU A 124 -18.37 -0.85 2.11
CA LEU A 124 -16.95 -0.99 1.84
C LEU A 124 -16.60 -2.42 1.45
N ARG A 125 -15.68 -2.57 0.49
CA ARG A 125 -15.05 -3.83 0.10
C ARG A 125 -13.58 -3.81 0.45
N ILE A 126 -13.08 -4.91 1.00
CA ILE A 126 -11.66 -5.20 1.04
C ILE A 126 -11.34 -6.11 -0.14
N LEU A 127 -10.42 -5.69 -0.97
CA LEU A 127 -9.85 -6.45 -2.07
C LEU A 127 -8.53 -7.03 -1.58
N LEU A 128 -8.54 -8.33 -1.33
CA LEU A 128 -7.45 -9.03 -0.69
C LEU A 128 -6.48 -9.55 -1.75
N TYR A 129 -5.27 -9.02 -1.75
CA TYR A 129 -4.20 -9.54 -2.59
C TYR A 129 -3.54 -10.73 -1.89
N PRO A 130 -3.31 -11.85 -2.58
CA PRO A 130 -2.68 -13.01 -1.96
C PRO A 130 -1.28 -12.68 -1.50
N TRP A 131 -0.82 -13.40 -0.50
CA TRP A 131 0.52 -13.27 0.04
C TRP A 131 1.16 -14.65 0.19
N LYS A 132 2.41 -14.76 -0.27
CA LYS A 132 3.20 -15.98 -0.11
C LYS A 132 4.02 -15.86 1.17
N ASP A 133 3.77 -16.75 2.11
CA ASP A 133 4.51 -16.79 3.36
C ASP A 133 5.96 -17.21 3.14
N GLU A 134 6.91 -16.41 3.65
CA GLU A 134 8.35 -16.61 3.41
C GLU A 134 8.87 -17.90 4.06
N GLU A 135 8.29 -18.30 5.20
CA GLU A 135 8.77 -19.45 5.96
C GLU A 135 8.13 -20.77 5.48
N SER A 136 6.81 -20.77 5.33
CA SER A 136 6.06 -21.99 4.99
C SER A 136 5.80 -22.16 3.50
N GLU A 137 6.11 -21.14 2.69
CA GLU A 137 5.75 -21.02 1.27
C GLU A 137 4.24 -21.12 0.99
N ALA A 138 3.43 -21.10 2.04
CA ALA A 138 1.98 -21.18 1.93
C ALA A 138 1.40 -19.94 1.28
N LEU A 139 0.45 -20.14 0.37
CA LEU A 139 -0.30 -19.04 -0.24
C LEU A 139 -1.49 -18.67 0.65
N TRP A 140 -1.50 -17.44 1.14
CA TRP A 140 -2.59 -16.88 1.91
C TRP A 140 -3.58 -16.15 1.00
N THR A 141 -4.80 -16.62 1.04
CA THR A 141 -5.98 -16.07 0.36
C THR A 141 -7.08 -15.84 1.38
N SER A 142 -8.27 -15.42 0.98
CA SER A 142 -9.41 -15.32 1.90
C SER A 142 -9.78 -16.65 2.57
N VAL A 143 -9.39 -17.78 1.98
CA VAL A 143 -9.67 -19.11 2.51
C VAL A 143 -8.57 -19.59 3.47
N THR A 144 -7.30 -19.31 3.13
CA THR A 144 -6.12 -19.89 3.80
C THR A 144 -5.44 -18.95 4.78
N THR A 145 -5.81 -17.68 4.81
CA THR A 145 -5.25 -16.69 5.76
C THR A 145 -5.43 -17.16 7.21
N PRO A 146 -4.34 -17.22 8.01
CA PRO A 146 -4.36 -17.79 9.37
C PRO A 146 -4.99 -16.81 10.37
N ILE A 147 -6.29 -16.69 10.36
CA ILE A 147 -7.05 -15.91 11.35
C ILE A 147 -7.17 -16.69 12.65
N HIS A 148 -6.94 -16.01 13.78
CA HIS A 148 -7.07 -16.61 15.10
C HIS A 148 -8.45 -17.27 15.28
N PRO A 149 -8.54 -18.51 15.81
CA PRO A 149 -9.79 -19.28 15.88
C PRO A 149 -10.98 -18.54 16.50
N ARG A 150 -10.75 -17.70 17.52
CA ARG A 150 -11.81 -16.89 18.14
C ARG A 150 -12.43 -15.86 17.20
N LEU A 151 -11.69 -15.39 16.20
CA LEU A 151 -12.14 -14.38 15.25
C LEU A 151 -12.53 -14.98 13.89
N LYS A 152 -12.24 -16.26 13.70
CA LYS A 152 -12.55 -16.95 12.44
C LYS A 152 -14.05 -16.85 12.05
N PRO A 153 -15.03 -17.00 12.98
CA PRO A 153 -16.44 -16.83 12.63
C PRO A 153 -16.77 -15.43 12.11
N LEU A 154 -16.17 -14.37 12.68
CA LEU A 154 -16.35 -13.00 12.18
C LEU A 154 -15.72 -12.81 10.80
N TYR A 155 -14.53 -13.37 10.60
CA TYR A 155 -13.86 -13.35 9.31
C TYR A 155 -14.69 -14.07 8.25
N ASP A 156 -15.16 -15.30 8.54
CA ASP A 156 -15.99 -16.10 7.63
C ASP A 156 -17.30 -15.40 7.26
N TYR A 157 -17.91 -14.72 8.23
CA TYR A 157 -19.10 -13.90 7.96
C TYR A 157 -18.79 -12.80 6.92
N LEU A 158 -17.64 -12.13 7.03
CA LEU A 158 -17.26 -11.06 6.10
C LEU A 158 -16.91 -11.59 4.71
N VAL A 159 -16.26 -12.73 4.63
CA VAL A 159 -15.97 -13.42 3.35
C VAL A 159 -17.26 -13.88 2.70
N PHE A 160 -18.13 -14.58 3.45
CA PHE A 160 -19.42 -15.07 2.95
C PHE A 160 -20.31 -13.93 2.42
N ASN A 161 -20.32 -12.79 3.10
CA ASN A 161 -21.08 -11.61 2.70
C ASN A 161 -20.35 -10.73 1.67
N LYS A 162 -19.27 -11.24 1.07
CA LYS A 162 -18.49 -10.55 0.04
C LYS A 162 -17.97 -9.17 0.49
N ARG A 163 -17.69 -9.02 1.78
CA ARG A 163 -17.01 -7.84 2.32
C ARG A 163 -15.50 -7.91 2.12
N ILE A 164 -14.98 -9.13 2.05
CA ILE A 164 -13.59 -9.47 1.71
C ILE A 164 -13.65 -10.32 0.45
N LEU A 165 -12.91 -9.93 -0.57
CA LEU A 165 -12.87 -10.58 -1.88
C LEU A 165 -11.42 -10.76 -2.30
N ASP A 166 -11.05 -11.96 -2.75
CA ASP A 166 -9.74 -12.20 -3.31
C ASP A 166 -9.58 -11.47 -4.65
N ILE A 167 -8.47 -10.78 -4.83
CA ILE A 167 -8.06 -10.25 -6.12
C ILE A 167 -7.70 -11.41 -7.03
N GLN A 168 -8.32 -11.43 -8.20
CA GLN A 168 -8.13 -12.45 -9.23
C GLN A 168 -7.06 -12.00 -10.25
N ASP A 169 -6.60 -12.94 -11.06
CA ASP A 169 -5.70 -12.69 -12.20
C ASP A 169 -4.37 -12.00 -11.81
N TYR A 170 -3.95 -12.12 -10.55
CA TYR A 170 -2.64 -11.65 -10.10
C TYR A 170 -1.51 -12.44 -10.75
N ASP A 171 -0.33 -11.83 -10.84
CA ASP A 171 0.86 -12.50 -11.35
C ASP A 171 1.53 -13.34 -10.23
N PRO A 172 1.55 -14.68 -10.34
CA PRO A 172 2.17 -15.53 -9.33
C PRO A 172 3.69 -15.32 -9.18
N GLU A 173 4.37 -14.87 -10.24
CA GLU A 173 5.83 -14.69 -10.24
C GLU A 173 6.27 -13.54 -9.33
N VAL A 174 5.41 -12.51 -9.18
CA VAL A 174 5.75 -11.37 -8.33
C VAL A 174 5.53 -11.64 -6.84
N LEU A 175 4.80 -12.70 -6.46
CA LEU A 175 4.48 -12.99 -5.05
C LEU A 175 5.70 -13.30 -4.16
N SER A 176 6.83 -13.62 -4.77
CA SER A 176 8.11 -13.81 -4.06
C SER A 176 8.89 -12.52 -3.84
N ILE A 177 8.38 -11.38 -4.32
CA ILE A 177 9.03 -10.08 -4.15
C ILE A 177 8.51 -9.42 -2.88
N PHE A 178 9.42 -9.12 -1.96
CA PHE A 178 9.09 -8.45 -0.69
C PHE A 178 9.69 -7.05 -0.69
N SER A 179 8.85 -6.04 -0.43
CA SER A 179 9.27 -4.63 -0.41
C SER A 179 10.42 -4.38 0.57
N ARG A 180 10.46 -5.11 1.69
CA ARG A 180 11.54 -5.03 2.67
C ARG A 180 12.86 -5.48 2.05
N THR A 181 12.88 -6.63 1.38
CA THR A 181 14.07 -7.18 0.73
C THR A 181 14.60 -6.24 -0.34
N ALA A 182 13.72 -5.64 -1.15
CA ALA A 182 14.11 -4.65 -2.14
C ALA A 182 14.76 -3.42 -1.48
N LEU A 183 14.16 -2.89 -0.41
CA LEU A 183 14.71 -1.74 0.31
C LEU A 183 16.06 -2.04 0.97
N GLU A 184 16.20 -3.21 1.60
CA GLU A 184 17.46 -3.65 2.19
C GLU A 184 18.57 -3.82 1.14
N SER A 185 18.23 -4.33 -0.05
CA SER A 185 19.13 -4.45 -1.19
C SER A 185 19.61 -3.08 -1.66
N ILE A 186 18.70 -2.10 -1.82
CA ILE A 186 19.05 -0.72 -2.15
C ILE A 186 20.02 -0.14 -1.11
N LYS A 187 19.70 -0.27 0.19
CA LYS A 187 20.53 0.27 1.28
C LYS A 187 21.90 -0.38 1.37
N ARG A 188 22.03 -1.64 0.96
CA ARG A 188 23.34 -2.34 0.88
C ARG A 188 24.14 -2.00 -0.37
N GLY A 189 23.54 -1.35 -1.36
CA GLY A 189 24.16 -1.02 -2.63
C GLY A 189 24.37 -2.25 -3.54
N ASP A 190 23.60 -3.31 -3.37
CA ASP A 190 23.59 -4.44 -4.31
C ASP A 190 22.50 -4.25 -5.38
N ASP A 191 22.66 -4.84 -6.55
CA ASP A 191 21.76 -4.64 -7.70
C ASP A 191 20.55 -5.62 -7.72
N ALA A 192 20.37 -6.47 -6.71
CA ALA A 192 19.32 -7.49 -6.71
C ALA A 192 17.92 -6.88 -6.76
N TRP A 193 17.74 -5.67 -6.17
CA TRP A 193 16.46 -4.94 -6.16
C TRP A 193 15.99 -4.51 -7.55
N VAL A 194 16.89 -4.34 -8.52
CA VAL A 194 16.54 -3.90 -9.89
C VAL A 194 15.52 -4.84 -10.53
N ASN A 195 15.63 -6.14 -10.26
CA ASN A 195 14.66 -7.14 -10.75
C ASN A 195 13.32 -7.13 -10.00
N MET A 196 13.28 -6.51 -8.82
CA MET A 196 12.09 -6.48 -7.96
C MET A 196 11.18 -5.30 -8.25
N VAL A 197 11.66 -4.30 -9.00
CA VAL A 197 10.92 -3.10 -9.36
C VAL A 197 10.73 -3.01 -10.89
N PRO A 198 9.71 -2.30 -11.37
CA PRO A 198 9.62 -1.95 -12.79
C PRO A 198 10.76 -1.03 -13.23
N ASP A 199 11.14 -1.10 -14.52
CA ASP A 199 12.25 -0.32 -15.09
C ASP A 199 12.13 1.21 -14.88
N PHE A 200 10.90 1.73 -14.89
CA PHE A 200 10.68 3.14 -14.63
C PHE A 200 10.91 3.54 -13.16
N VAL A 201 10.64 2.63 -12.22
CA VAL A 201 10.91 2.83 -10.78
C VAL A 201 12.41 2.75 -10.50
N ASP A 202 13.11 1.78 -11.12
CA ASP A 202 14.57 1.67 -11.07
C ASP A 202 15.23 2.99 -11.48
N ARG A 203 14.79 3.54 -12.60
CA ARG A 203 15.30 4.81 -13.12
C ARG A 203 15.07 5.96 -12.13
N VAL A 204 13.86 6.09 -11.59
CA VAL A 204 13.53 7.14 -10.62
C VAL A 204 14.40 7.06 -9.37
N ILE A 205 14.61 5.85 -8.84
CA ILE A 205 15.45 5.64 -7.65
C ILE A 205 16.90 6.05 -7.93
N LYS A 206 17.44 5.66 -9.09
CA LYS A 206 18.83 5.97 -9.46
C LYS A 206 19.04 7.46 -9.77
N GLU A 207 18.14 8.07 -10.52
CA GLU A 207 18.25 9.49 -10.93
C GLU A 207 18.11 10.45 -9.74
N ASN A 208 17.26 10.11 -8.77
CA ASN A 208 16.98 10.95 -7.60
C ASN A 208 17.73 10.52 -6.33
N CYS A 209 18.58 9.50 -6.41
CA CYS A 209 19.34 8.96 -5.28
C CYS A 209 18.44 8.58 -4.08
N LEU A 210 17.27 8.00 -4.34
CA LEU A 210 16.28 7.69 -3.32
C LEU A 210 16.71 6.49 -2.44
N PHE A 211 16.21 6.42 -1.22
CA PHE A 211 16.47 5.35 -0.24
C PHE A 211 17.96 5.18 0.11
N GLY A 212 18.76 6.24 -0.04
CA GLY A 212 20.19 6.20 0.18
C GLY A 212 20.97 5.56 -0.97
N PHE A 213 20.33 5.30 -2.12
CA PHE A 213 21.02 4.88 -3.32
C PHE A 213 21.86 6.03 -3.87
N CYS A 214 23.18 6.00 -3.58
CA CYS A 214 24.15 6.87 -4.24
C CYS A 214 24.89 6.02 -5.26
N GLY A 215 24.59 6.20 -6.54
CA GLY A 215 25.36 5.55 -7.60
C GLY A 215 26.85 5.85 -7.42
N THR A 216 27.70 4.90 -7.73
CA THR A 216 29.15 4.97 -7.56
C THR A 216 29.83 6.10 -8.36
N ASP A 217 29.07 6.88 -9.14
CA ASP A 217 29.58 7.89 -10.08
C ASP A 217 29.34 9.36 -9.69
N LYS A 218 28.92 9.67 -8.44
CA LYS A 218 28.73 11.09 -8.03
C LYS A 218 29.63 11.53 -6.87
N HIS A 219 30.94 11.41 -7.06
CA HIS A 219 31.90 12.12 -6.21
C HIS A 219 32.41 13.44 -6.80
N ASP A 220 31.96 13.83 -8.02
CA ASP A 220 32.38 15.09 -8.67
C ASP A 220 31.21 15.78 -9.38
N ALA A 221 30.29 16.37 -8.63
CA ALA A 221 29.46 17.47 -9.14
C ALA A 221 28.82 18.23 -7.98
N SER A 222 29.61 19.00 -7.28
CA SER A 222 29.13 20.12 -6.49
C SER A 222 28.84 21.28 -7.43
N SER A 223 27.69 21.90 -7.24
CA SER A 223 27.27 23.22 -7.78
C SER A 223 26.53 23.24 -9.12
N SER A 224 25.21 23.11 -9.05
CA SER A 224 24.25 24.09 -9.61
C SER A 224 22.83 23.56 -9.43
N GLY A 225 22.19 23.90 -8.31
CA GLY A 225 20.86 23.47 -8.00
C GLY A 225 19.80 24.39 -8.63
N GLU A 226 18.97 23.87 -9.51
CA GLU A 226 17.62 24.36 -9.68
C GLU A 226 16.70 23.67 -8.69
N ASP A 227 15.90 24.48 -7.97
CA ASP A 227 14.94 24.02 -6.96
C ASP A 227 13.91 23.07 -7.60
N PRO A 228 13.71 21.85 -7.06
CA PRO A 228 12.75 20.87 -7.59
C PRO A 228 11.31 21.40 -7.69
N ALA A 229 10.94 22.36 -6.84
CA ALA A 229 9.64 23.03 -6.88
C ALA A 229 9.42 23.83 -8.17
N THR A 230 10.49 24.37 -8.77
CA THR A 230 10.43 25.17 -10.00
C THR A 230 10.31 24.27 -11.24
N ALA A 231 10.88 23.06 -11.20
CA ALA A 231 10.78 22.10 -12.28
C ALA A 231 9.37 21.49 -12.36
N ALA A 232 8.74 21.21 -11.22
CA ALA A 232 7.37 20.70 -11.16
C ALA A 232 6.33 21.71 -11.66
N ALA A 233 6.50 23.01 -11.37
CA ALA A 233 5.60 24.06 -11.84
C ALA A 233 5.62 24.22 -13.37
N ARG A 234 6.76 24.03 -14.02
CA ARG A 234 6.88 24.09 -15.49
C ARG A 234 6.22 22.92 -16.21
N ALA A 235 6.16 21.76 -15.57
CA ALA A 235 5.51 20.58 -16.17
C ALA A 235 3.98 20.70 -16.19
N ILE A 236 3.40 21.51 -15.33
CA ILE A 236 1.94 21.74 -15.24
C ILE A 236 1.45 22.78 -16.26
N GLU A 237 2.30 23.69 -16.70
CA GLU A 237 1.93 24.74 -17.69
C GLU A 237 2.03 24.30 -19.17
N GLN A 238 2.48 23.08 -19.44
CA GLN A 238 2.64 22.54 -20.81
C GLN A 238 1.68 21.39 -21.16
N GLN A 239 0.63 21.18 -20.39
CA GLN A 239 -0.50 20.32 -20.73
C GLN A 239 -1.81 21.13 -20.73
#